data_fd97b0f74a7d1f0bb3790274ea55d82d
#
_entry.id   fd97b0f74a7d1f0bb3790274ea55d82d
#
_cell.length_a   1.000
_cell.length_b   1.000
_cell.length_c   1.000
_cell.angle_alpha   90.00
_cell.angle_beta   90.00
_cell.angle_gamma   90.00
#
_symmetry.space_group_name_H-M   'P 1'
#
loop_
_entity.id
_entity.type
_entity.pdbx_description
1 polymer ?
#
loop_
_entity_poly.entity_id
_entity_poly.type
_entity_poly.pdbx_seq_one_letter_code
_entity_poly.pdbx_strand_id
1 'polypeptide(L)'
;MGDKILLAGGGKMGTALLGGWLERGLNASDITVVDPIEQTVKAVAEGFGVIAVTDVSAIDENFAPMAIVLAVKPQAMDDAAQAYKGFAEGAVFLSIAAGKTIAYFESILGAQAAIVRAMPNTPAAIGRGITVACANDIIDDAGRVLCDGLLGAVGDVAWIDDEGLMDAV
;
A
#
# COMPACT_ATOMS: atom_id res chain seq x y z
N MET A 1 -11.18 -14.89 9.33
CA MET A 1 -10.67 -14.43 8.00
C MET A 1 -9.58 -13.45 8.28
N GLY A 2 -8.37 -13.70 7.82
CA GLY A 2 -7.25 -12.74 7.95
C GLY A 2 -7.47 -11.51 7.05
N ASP A 3 -6.90 -10.38 7.45
CA ASP A 3 -6.93 -9.16 6.66
C ASP A 3 -6.04 -9.36 5.43
N LYS A 4 -6.62 -9.58 4.26
CA LYS A 4 -5.88 -9.77 3.02
C LYS A 4 -5.32 -8.44 2.53
N ILE A 5 -4.04 -8.42 2.22
CA ILE A 5 -3.31 -7.22 1.78
C ILE A 5 -2.69 -7.48 0.41
N LEU A 6 -2.88 -6.55 -0.51
CA LEU A 6 -2.18 -6.52 -1.78
C LEU A 6 -1.11 -5.45 -1.73
N LEU A 7 0.13 -5.83 -1.98
CA LEU A 7 1.26 -4.91 -2.10
C LEU A 7 1.66 -4.77 -3.57
N ALA A 8 1.47 -3.59 -4.12
CA ALA A 8 1.93 -3.23 -5.45
C ALA A 8 3.33 -2.60 -5.36
N GLY A 9 4.33 -3.33 -5.81
CA GLY A 9 5.73 -2.95 -5.75
C GLY A 9 6.53 -3.69 -4.68
N GLY A 10 7.46 -4.53 -5.10
CA GLY A 10 8.39 -5.27 -4.26
C GLY A 10 9.75 -4.59 -4.10
N GLY A 11 9.82 -3.27 -4.25
CA GLY A 11 11.04 -2.49 -4.08
C GLY A 11 11.44 -2.33 -2.61
N LYS A 12 12.39 -1.43 -2.36
CA LYS A 12 13.00 -1.24 -1.02
C LYS A 12 11.96 -0.89 0.06
N MET A 13 11.06 0.06 -0.21
CA MET A 13 10.04 0.46 0.76
C MET A 13 8.93 -0.61 0.86
N GLY A 14 8.52 -1.20 -0.25
CA GLY A 14 7.53 -2.29 -0.24
C GLY A 14 7.99 -3.48 0.58
N THR A 15 9.23 -3.91 0.43
CA THR A 15 9.80 -5.03 1.22
C THR A 15 10.02 -4.67 2.69
N ALA A 16 10.31 -3.41 3.01
CA ALA A 16 10.39 -2.95 4.38
C ALA A 16 9.02 -3.03 5.09
N LEU A 17 7.95 -2.58 4.43
CA LEU A 17 6.58 -2.73 4.92
C LEU A 17 6.22 -4.20 5.09
N LEU A 18 6.47 -5.03 4.08
CA LEU A 18 6.18 -6.45 4.08
C LEU A 18 6.86 -7.16 5.27
N GLY A 19 8.15 -6.90 5.47
CA GLY A 19 8.91 -7.44 6.60
C GLY A 19 8.31 -7.04 7.94
N GLY A 20 7.98 -5.76 8.10
CA GLY A 20 7.34 -5.25 9.31
C GLY A 20 5.96 -5.86 9.58
N TRP A 21 5.15 -6.10 8.53
CA TRP A 21 3.85 -6.76 8.69
C TRP A 21 3.99 -8.19 9.19
N LEU A 22 4.92 -8.96 8.62
CA LEU A 22 5.18 -10.35 9.03
C LEU A 22 5.73 -10.42 10.45
N GLU A 23 6.63 -9.51 10.84
CA GLU A 23 7.15 -9.41 12.20
C GLU A 23 6.05 -9.09 13.23
N ARG A 24 5.02 -8.35 12.82
CA ARG A 24 3.84 -8.03 13.64
C ARG A 24 2.75 -9.11 13.62
N GLY A 25 2.97 -10.20 12.91
CA GLY A 25 2.11 -11.38 12.96
C GLY A 25 1.06 -11.47 11.87
N LEU A 26 1.14 -10.64 10.80
CA LEU A 26 0.35 -10.91 9.60
C LEU A 26 0.82 -12.23 8.97
N ASN A 27 -0.14 -13.05 8.50
CA ASN A 27 0.21 -14.31 7.86
C ASN A 27 0.69 -14.05 6.42
N ALA A 28 1.76 -14.72 6.02
CA ALA A 28 2.27 -14.64 4.66
C ALA A 28 1.23 -15.06 3.60
N SER A 29 0.34 -16.00 3.95
CA SER A 29 -0.76 -16.45 3.09
C SER A 29 -1.85 -15.39 2.83
N ASP A 30 -1.92 -14.35 3.66
CA ASP A 30 -2.89 -13.26 3.52
C ASP A 30 -2.33 -12.08 2.71
N ILE A 31 -1.06 -12.17 2.28
CA ILE A 31 -0.37 -11.11 1.54
C ILE A 31 -0.06 -11.58 0.12
N THR A 32 -0.46 -10.79 -0.86
CA THR A 32 -0.07 -10.96 -2.26
C THR A 32 0.74 -9.75 -2.71
N VAL A 33 1.89 -9.99 -3.33
CA VAL A 33 2.77 -8.95 -3.89
C VAL A 33 2.70 -8.99 -5.41
N VAL A 34 2.60 -7.82 -6.03
CA VAL A 34 2.65 -7.66 -7.49
C VAL A 34 3.82 -6.76 -7.85
N ASP A 35 4.72 -7.25 -8.68
CA ASP A 35 5.84 -6.46 -9.21
C ASP A 35 6.17 -6.93 -10.62
N PRO A 36 6.26 -6.03 -11.63
CA PRO A 36 6.47 -6.43 -13.02
C PRO A 36 7.84 -7.08 -13.28
N ILE A 37 8.76 -7.01 -12.32
CA ILE A 37 10.12 -7.56 -12.45
C ILE A 37 10.15 -8.97 -11.89
N GLU A 38 10.29 -9.97 -12.75
CA GLU A 38 10.30 -11.40 -12.37
C GLU A 38 11.35 -11.73 -11.30
N GLN A 39 12.52 -11.11 -11.37
CA GLN A 39 13.57 -11.30 -10.37
C GLN A 39 13.14 -10.77 -8.99
N THR A 40 12.43 -9.65 -8.94
CA THR A 40 11.85 -9.11 -7.70
C THR A 40 10.79 -10.05 -7.12
N VAL A 41 9.88 -10.53 -7.96
CA VAL A 41 8.84 -11.50 -7.57
C VAL A 41 9.46 -12.75 -6.96
N LYS A 42 10.47 -13.32 -7.60
CA LYS A 42 11.18 -14.49 -7.09
C LYS A 42 11.86 -14.21 -5.74
N ALA A 43 12.58 -13.11 -5.63
CA ALA A 43 13.26 -12.73 -4.39
C ALA A 43 12.30 -12.50 -3.23
N VAL A 44 11.17 -11.87 -3.49
CA VAL A 44 10.12 -11.60 -2.48
C VAL A 44 9.44 -12.90 -2.04
N ALA A 45 9.06 -13.76 -2.98
CA ALA A 45 8.44 -15.05 -2.67
C ALA A 45 9.38 -15.96 -1.83
N GLU A 46 10.64 -16.06 -2.23
CA GLU A 46 11.65 -16.89 -1.52
C GLU A 46 12.02 -16.28 -0.16
N GLY A 47 12.15 -14.94 -0.08
CA GLY A 47 12.59 -14.26 1.14
C GLY A 47 11.54 -14.14 2.23
N PHE A 48 10.28 -14.01 1.84
CA PHE A 48 9.17 -13.73 2.78
C PHE A 48 8.10 -14.82 2.84
N GLY A 49 8.11 -15.77 1.92
CA GLY A 49 7.13 -16.86 1.88
C GLY A 49 5.72 -16.42 1.47
N VAL A 50 5.59 -15.25 0.85
CA VAL A 50 4.30 -14.70 0.38
C VAL A 50 4.02 -15.13 -1.06
N ILE A 51 2.76 -14.99 -1.48
CA ILE A 51 2.40 -15.09 -2.90
C ILE A 51 2.92 -13.85 -3.61
N ALA A 52 3.67 -14.03 -4.68
CA ALA A 52 4.16 -12.92 -5.50
C ALA A 52 3.95 -13.24 -6.98
N VAL A 53 3.45 -12.27 -7.73
CA VAL A 53 3.12 -12.40 -9.15
C VAL A 53 3.63 -11.20 -9.95
N THR A 54 3.81 -11.36 -11.25
CA THR A 54 4.31 -10.28 -12.12
C THR A 54 3.23 -9.35 -12.62
N ASP A 55 1.97 -9.78 -12.60
CA ASP A 55 0.86 -9.03 -13.14
C ASP A 55 -0.41 -9.25 -12.30
N VAL A 56 -1.27 -8.22 -12.22
CA VAL A 56 -2.52 -8.27 -11.47
C VAL A 56 -3.47 -9.36 -11.97
N SER A 57 -3.42 -9.70 -13.25
CA SER A 57 -4.25 -10.76 -13.84
C SER A 57 -3.91 -12.17 -13.35
N ALA A 58 -2.74 -12.34 -12.74
CA ALA A 58 -2.32 -13.61 -12.13
C ALA A 58 -2.78 -13.77 -10.67
N ILE A 59 -3.45 -12.78 -10.11
CA ILE A 59 -4.05 -12.86 -8.76
C ILE A 59 -5.28 -13.75 -8.84
N ASP A 60 -5.47 -14.61 -7.82
CA ASP A 60 -6.68 -15.45 -7.70
C ASP A 60 -7.94 -14.55 -7.73
N GLU A 61 -8.90 -14.91 -8.57
CA GLU A 61 -10.16 -14.15 -8.73
C GLU A 61 -10.99 -14.00 -7.43
N ASN A 62 -10.78 -14.89 -6.47
CA ASN A 62 -11.42 -14.85 -5.16
C ASN A 62 -10.61 -14.06 -4.12
N PHE A 63 -9.46 -13.50 -4.52
CA PHE A 63 -8.67 -12.66 -3.64
C PHE A 63 -9.34 -11.29 -3.49
N ALA A 64 -9.91 -11.04 -2.32
CA ALA A 64 -10.55 -9.78 -1.98
C ALA A 64 -9.71 -9.03 -0.92
N PRO A 65 -8.79 -8.14 -1.33
CA PRO A 65 -7.95 -7.42 -0.38
C PRO A 65 -8.75 -6.37 0.38
N MET A 66 -8.47 -6.22 1.67
CA MET A 66 -8.98 -5.10 2.48
C MET A 66 -8.19 -3.82 2.22
N ALA A 67 -6.90 -3.95 1.90
CA ALA A 67 -6.06 -2.83 1.52
C ALA A 67 -5.18 -3.17 0.31
N ILE A 68 -4.96 -2.17 -0.53
CA ILE A 68 -3.99 -2.18 -1.62
C ILE A 68 -2.96 -1.11 -1.31
N VAL A 69 -1.73 -1.53 -1.04
CA VAL A 69 -0.61 -0.63 -0.75
C VAL A 69 0.16 -0.36 -2.03
N LEU A 70 0.11 0.87 -2.49
CA LEU A 70 0.77 1.33 -3.72
C LEU A 70 2.19 1.82 -3.38
N ALA A 71 3.16 0.93 -3.54
CA ALA A 71 4.59 1.16 -3.28
C ALA A 71 5.43 1.17 -4.57
N VAL A 72 4.81 1.48 -5.69
CA VAL A 72 5.48 1.64 -6.99
C VAL A 72 6.09 3.04 -7.13
N LYS A 73 7.06 3.18 -8.03
CA LYS A 73 7.65 4.48 -8.33
C LYS A 73 6.58 5.43 -8.93
N PRO A 74 6.67 6.76 -8.65
CA PRO A 74 5.69 7.72 -9.16
C PRO A 74 5.47 7.66 -10.67
N GLN A 75 6.50 7.32 -11.45
CA GLN A 75 6.44 7.20 -12.92
C GLN A 75 5.58 6.02 -13.40
N ALA A 76 5.46 4.96 -12.60
CA ALA A 76 4.67 3.77 -12.90
C ALA A 76 3.26 3.82 -12.28
N MET A 77 2.90 4.91 -11.59
CA MET A 77 1.67 4.96 -10.80
C MET A 77 0.42 5.00 -11.66
N ASP A 78 0.45 5.64 -12.82
CA ASP A 78 -0.72 5.74 -13.70
C ASP A 78 -1.20 4.34 -14.13
N ASP A 79 -0.28 3.51 -14.61
CA ASP A 79 -0.57 2.13 -15.03
C ASP A 79 -0.95 1.26 -13.84
N ALA A 80 -0.24 1.39 -12.72
CA ALA A 80 -0.53 0.63 -11.50
C ALA A 80 -1.93 0.96 -10.96
N ALA A 81 -2.27 2.23 -10.79
CA ALA A 81 -3.58 2.64 -10.27
C ALA A 81 -4.73 2.17 -11.18
N GLN A 82 -4.56 2.24 -12.50
CA GLN A 82 -5.53 1.71 -13.47
C GLN A 82 -5.72 0.19 -13.33
N ALA A 83 -4.62 -0.56 -13.15
CA ALA A 83 -4.68 -2.01 -13.03
C ALA A 83 -5.47 -2.47 -11.79
N TYR A 84 -5.47 -1.70 -10.71
CA TYR A 84 -6.17 -2.03 -9.48
C TYR A 84 -7.57 -1.38 -9.35
N LYS A 85 -8.02 -0.63 -10.34
CA LYS A 85 -9.33 0.06 -10.31
C LYS A 85 -10.50 -0.88 -10.00
N GLY A 86 -10.44 -2.13 -10.43
CA GLY A 86 -11.48 -3.13 -10.17
C GLY A 86 -11.71 -3.45 -8.68
N PHE A 87 -10.76 -3.10 -7.82
CA PHE A 87 -10.87 -3.30 -6.35
C PHE A 87 -11.41 -2.05 -5.61
N ALA A 88 -11.70 -0.94 -6.31
CA ALA A 88 -12.01 0.35 -5.68
C ALA A 88 -13.28 0.36 -4.81
N GLU A 89 -14.22 -0.55 -5.05
CA GLU A 89 -15.46 -0.64 -4.26
C GLU A 89 -15.28 -1.41 -2.93
N GLY A 90 -14.18 -2.14 -2.76
CA GLY A 90 -14.03 -3.04 -1.61
C GLY A 90 -12.73 -2.90 -0.83
N ALA A 91 -11.75 -2.18 -1.34
CA ALA A 91 -10.44 -2.04 -0.72
C ALA A 91 -10.09 -0.59 -0.40
N VAL A 92 -9.31 -0.40 0.66
CA VAL A 92 -8.63 0.87 0.94
C VAL A 92 -7.37 0.96 0.09
N PHE A 93 -7.18 2.06 -0.61
CA PHE A 93 -5.94 2.36 -1.33
C PHE A 93 -5.02 3.19 -0.46
N LEU A 94 -3.88 2.62 -0.09
CA LEU A 94 -2.84 3.27 0.69
C LEU A 94 -1.64 3.55 -0.21
N SER A 95 -1.45 4.81 -0.61
CA SER A 95 -0.30 5.22 -1.43
C SER A 95 0.83 5.76 -0.56
N ILE A 96 2.05 5.28 -0.82
CA ILE A 96 3.30 5.81 -0.26
C ILE A 96 4.13 6.56 -1.32
N ALA A 97 3.55 6.87 -2.47
CA ALA A 97 4.24 7.55 -3.56
C ALA A 97 4.32 9.07 -3.33
N ALA A 98 5.53 9.61 -3.43
CA ALA A 98 5.73 11.05 -3.40
C ALA A 98 5.05 11.76 -4.59
N GLY A 99 4.50 12.95 -4.36
CA GLY A 99 3.97 13.82 -5.41
C GLY A 99 2.64 13.39 -6.04
N LYS A 100 2.00 12.32 -5.56
CA LYS A 100 0.69 11.89 -6.04
C LYS A 100 -0.37 12.23 -5.00
N THR A 101 -1.27 13.14 -5.35
CA THR A 101 -2.31 13.66 -4.45
C THR A 101 -3.51 12.70 -4.33
N ILE A 102 -4.34 12.90 -3.31
CA ILE A 102 -5.62 12.18 -3.19
C ILE A 102 -6.49 12.42 -4.42
N ALA A 103 -6.61 13.66 -4.88
CA ALA A 103 -7.38 14.00 -6.09
C ALA A 103 -6.87 13.28 -7.35
N TYR A 104 -5.56 13.07 -7.46
CA TYR A 104 -4.98 12.28 -8.55
C TYR A 104 -5.53 10.84 -8.52
N PHE A 105 -5.55 10.18 -7.37
CA PHE A 105 -6.10 8.82 -7.24
C PHE A 105 -7.60 8.78 -7.48
N GLU A 106 -8.37 9.74 -6.97
CA GLU A 106 -9.81 9.85 -7.20
C GLU A 106 -10.14 9.98 -8.70
N SER A 107 -9.31 10.67 -9.46
CA SER A 107 -9.49 10.81 -10.91
C SER A 107 -9.36 9.48 -11.67
N ILE A 108 -8.59 8.54 -11.14
CA ILE A 108 -8.36 7.22 -11.74
C ILE A 108 -9.31 6.17 -11.16
N LEU A 109 -9.40 6.10 -9.83
CA LEU A 109 -10.12 5.05 -9.10
C LEU A 109 -11.62 5.36 -8.94
N GLY A 110 -11.99 6.62 -9.03
CA GLY A 110 -13.35 7.12 -8.79
C GLY A 110 -13.50 7.87 -7.48
N ALA A 111 -14.46 8.77 -7.42
CA ALA A 111 -14.70 9.64 -6.27
C ALA A 111 -15.17 8.90 -4.99
N GLN A 112 -15.60 7.64 -5.12
CA GLN A 112 -16.03 6.81 -4.01
C GLN A 112 -14.94 5.85 -3.52
N ALA A 113 -13.74 5.89 -4.10
CA ALA A 113 -12.62 5.10 -3.64
C ALA A 113 -12.11 5.59 -2.27
N ALA A 114 -11.88 4.67 -1.35
CA ALA A 114 -11.29 4.96 -0.06
C ALA A 114 -9.77 5.11 -0.20
N ILE A 115 -9.22 6.30 0.02
CA ILE A 115 -7.83 6.64 -0.29
C ILE A 115 -7.14 7.24 0.93
N VAL A 116 -5.96 6.69 1.24
CA VAL A 116 -5.00 7.26 2.18
C VAL A 116 -3.70 7.57 1.42
N ARG A 117 -3.26 8.81 1.50
CA ARG A 117 -1.93 9.22 1.06
C ARG A 117 -0.99 9.24 2.26
N ALA A 118 0.14 8.57 2.15
CA ALA A 118 1.15 8.51 3.19
C ALA A 118 2.53 8.90 2.64
N MET A 119 3.34 9.51 3.50
CA MET A 119 4.70 9.92 3.20
C MET A 119 5.63 9.38 4.29
N PRO A 120 6.20 8.18 4.10
CA PRO A 120 7.22 7.64 4.97
C PRO A 120 8.56 8.34 4.69
N ASN A 121 9.39 8.47 5.72
CA ASN A 121 10.76 8.97 5.57
C ASN A 121 11.77 7.81 5.45
N THR A 122 13.03 8.14 5.13
CA THR A 122 14.09 7.15 4.89
C THR A 122 14.30 6.14 6.03
N PRO A 123 14.25 6.52 7.34
CA PRO A 123 14.40 5.56 8.43
C PRO A 123 13.30 4.49 8.51
N ALA A 124 12.18 4.65 7.78
CA ALA A 124 11.14 3.63 7.68
C ALA A 124 11.69 2.30 7.15
N ALA A 125 12.72 2.34 6.29
CA ALA A 125 13.36 1.14 5.77
C ALA A 125 14.00 0.24 6.85
N ILE A 126 14.23 0.76 8.04
CA ILE A 126 14.78 0.03 9.20
C ILE A 126 13.82 0.05 10.41
N GLY A 127 12.53 0.30 10.17
CA GLY A 127 11.50 0.30 11.22
C GLY A 127 11.58 1.46 12.22
N ARG A 128 12.24 2.55 11.86
CA ARG A 128 12.45 3.75 12.70
C ARG A 128 12.01 5.03 12.00
N GLY A 129 11.03 4.90 11.13
CA GLY A 129 10.49 6.01 10.37
C GLY A 129 9.46 6.82 11.14
N ILE A 130 9.11 7.96 10.54
CA ILE A 130 7.87 8.69 10.80
C ILE A 130 7.14 8.78 9.48
N THR A 131 5.88 8.38 9.47
CA THR A 131 5.00 8.48 8.31
C THR A 131 3.93 9.50 8.58
N VAL A 132 3.80 10.49 7.72
CA VAL A 132 2.64 11.39 7.73
C VAL A 132 1.57 10.83 6.82
N ALA A 133 0.32 10.76 7.28
CA ALA A 133 -0.80 10.22 6.53
C ALA A 133 -1.98 11.19 6.49
N CYS A 134 -2.66 11.23 5.34
CA CYS A 134 -3.88 12.00 5.12
C CYS A 134 -4.90 11.11 4.41
N ALA A 135 -6.15 11.13 4.85
CA ALA A 135 -7.24 10.34 4.28
C ALA A 135 -8.22 11.23 3.53
N ASN A 136 -8.91 10.67 2.50
CA ASN A 136 -10.08 11.33 1.95
C ASN A 136 -11.32 11.08 2.82
N ASP A 137 -12.44 11.75 2.50
CA ASP A 137 -13.68 11.68 3.28
C ASP A 137 -14.39 10.31 3.21
N ILE A 138 -13.97 9.43 2.30
CA ILE A 138 -14.53 8.09 2.14
C ILE A 138 -13.97 7.10 3.17
N ILE A 139 -12.79 7.37 3.70
CA ILE A 139 -12.15 6.53 4.73
C ILE A 139 -12.95 6.63 6.04
N ASP A 140 -13.43 5.49 6.50
CA ASP A 140 -14.04 5.33 7.81
C ASP A 140 -13.00 5.02 8.91
N ASP A 141 -13.47 4.91 10.16
CA ASP A 141 -12.60 4.61 11.31
C ASP A 141 -11.89 3.27 11.16
N ALA A 142 -12.55 2.25 10.58
CA ALA A 142 -11.94 0.93 10.36
C ALA A 142 -10.82 1.00 9.32
N GLY A 143 -11.04 1.72 8.23
CA GLY A 143 -10.01 1.96 7.20
C GLY A 143 -8.82 2.74 7.75
N ARG A 144 -9.07 3.73 8.61
CA ARG A 144 -8.01 4.49 9.29
C ARG A 144 -7.18 3.62 10.21
N VAL A 145 -7.81 2.77 11.03
CA VAL A 145 -7.13 1.81 11.92
C VAL A 145 -6.31 0.81 11.12
N LEU A 146 -6.86 0.29 10.02
CA LEU A 146 -6.13 -0.62 9.12
C LEU A 146 -4.85 0.03 8.58
N CYS A 147 -4.96 1.23 8.01
CA CYS A 147 -3.81 1.96 7.48
C CYS A 147 -2.79 2.33 8.56
N ASP A 148 -3.26 2.75 9.74
CA ASP A 148 -2.39 3.03 10.90
C ASP A 148 -1.56 1.80 11.28
N GLY A 149 -2.19 0.63 11.34
CA GLY A 149 -1.52 -0.64 11.60
C GLY A 149 -0.50 -1.02 10.53
N LEU A 150 -0.84 -0.83 9.25
CA LEU A 150 0.06 -1.14 8.13
C LEU A 150 1.28 -0.20 8.10
N LEU A 151 1.07 1.09 8.27
CA LEU A 151 2.14 2.10 8.30
C LEU A 151 2.98 2.00 9.57
N GLY A 152 2.35 1.71 10.71
CA GLY A 152 3.01 1.55 11.99
C GLY A 152 4.05 0.43 12.04
N ALA A 153 4.02 -0.49 11.05
CA ALA A 153 5.02 -1.56 10.93
C ALA A 153 6.44 -1.05 10.65
N VAL A 154 6.59 0.18 10.15
CA VAL A 154 7.90 0.77 9.81
C VAL A 154 8.22 2.03 10.62
N GLY A 155 7.46 2.35 11.65
CA GLY A 155 7.71 3.47 12.55
C GLY A 155 6.45 4.15 13.05
N ASP A 156 6.58 5.38 13.54
CA ASP A 156 5.45 6.16 14.04
C ASP A 156 4.59 6.71 12.88
N VAL A 157 3.30 6.91 13.15
CA VAL A 157 2.34 7.46 12.19
C VAL A 157 1.72 8.73 12.76
N ALA A 158 1.76 9.81 11.98
CA ALA A 158 1.10 11.07 12.29
C ALA A 158 0.02 11.35 11.24
N TRP A 159 -1.22 11.52 11.67
CA TRP A 159 -2.32 11.86 10.79
C TRP A 159 -2.54 13.37 10.73
N ILE A 160 -2.78 13.86 9.52
CA ILE A 160 -3.13 15.25 9.24
C ILE A 160 -4.44 15.32 8.48
N ASP A 161 -5.18 16.40 8.66
CA ASP A 161 -6.48 16.60 8.00
C ASP A 161 -6.37 17.49 6.74
N ASP A 162 -5.26 18.21 6.58
CA ASP A 162 -4.99 19.06 5.40
C ASP A 162 -3.87 18.44 4.57
N GLU A 163 -4.22 17.89 3.40
CA GLU A 163 -3.26 17.29 2.47
C GLU A 163 -2.17 18.27 2.03
N GLY A 164 -2.47 19.58 1.96
CA GLY A 164 -1.50 20.61 1.59
C GLY A 164 -0.29 20.67 2.52
N LEU A 165 -0.42 20.23 3.76
CA LEU A 165 0.68 20.16 4.71
C LEU A 165 1.70 19.05 4.38
N MET A 166 1.34 18.07 3.56
CA MET A 166 2.26 17.00 3.14
C MET A 166 3.40 17.50 2.24
N ASP A 167 3.24 18.65 1.62
CA ASP A 167 4.30 19.25 0.78
C ASP A 167 5.46 19.82 1.62
N ALA A 168 5.28 19.94 2.93
CA ALA A 168 6.27 20.40 3.90
C ALA A 168 7.04 19.26 4.61
N VAL A 169 6.73 18.01 4.27
CA VAL A 169 7.28 16.78 4.91
C VAL A 169 8.47 16.22 4.12
#